data_ec20e210851e87f233f4289a35f7da6d
#
_entry.id   ec20e210851e87f233f4289a35f7da6d
#
_cell.length_a   1.000
_cell.length_b   1.000
_cell.length_c   1.000
_cell.angle_alpha   90.00
_cell.angle_beta   90.00
_cell.angle_gamma   90.00
#
_symmetry.space_group_name_H-M   'P 1'
#
loop_
_entity.id
_entity.type
_entity.pdbx_description
1 polymer ?
#
loop_
_entity_poly.entity_id
_entity_poly.type
_entity_poly.pdbx_seq_one_letter_code
_entity_poly.pdbx_strand_id
1 'polypeptide(L)'
;MWHSLSKITFKKVYDEFQGFKVDVPVFSEAVRKYDGKEIVIRGYIVPSQGYEGQTEFFLSAYPYNMCFFCGGAGPETIMEVYTKEEIDYTAEAVIVKGVLRLNDSDINRLIYALEDAELVE
;
A
#
# COMPACT_ATOMS: atom_id res chain seq x y z
N MET A 1 8.70 9.21 0.26
CA MET A 1 8.61 7.76 0.51
C MET A 1 8.11 6.97 -0.68
N TRP A 2 7.06 7.40 -1.36
CA TRP A 2 6.55 6.71 -2.55
C TRP A 2 7.59 6.52 -3.64
N HIS A 3 8.42 7.54 -3.88
CA HIS A 3 9.50 7.43 -4.85
C HIS A 3 10.47 6.29 -4.48
N SER A 4 10.78 6.16 -3.19
CA SER A 4 11.64 5.06 -2.72
C SER A 4 10.96 3.71 -2.91
N LEU A 5 9.66 3.62 -2.65
CA LEU A 5 8.88 2.38 -2.80
C LEU A 5 8.66 1.99 -4.27
N SER A 6 8.90 2.91 -5.21
CA SER A 6 8.80 2.61 -6.64
C SER A 6 10.01 1.85 -7.20
N LYS A 7 11.06 1.69 -6.39
CA LYS A 7 12.30 1.02 -6.82
C LYS A 7 12.18 -0.49 -6.70
N ILE A 8 11.26 -1.05 -7.46
CA ILE A 8 11.00 -2.49 -7.50
C ILE A 8 10.91 -2.94 -8.95
N THR A 9 11.06 -4.24 -9.16
CA THR A 9 10.79 -4.90 -10.43
C THR A 9 9.81 -6.04 -10.20
N PHE A 10 9.29 -6.60 -11.28
CA PHE A 10 8.39 -7.74 -11.20
C PHE A 10 8.95 -8.88 -12.02
N LYS A 11 8.79 -10.10 -11.53
CA LYS A 11 9.12 -11.32 -12.28
C LYS A 11 7.88 -12.18 -12.43
N LYS A 12 7.79 -12.95 -13.49
CA LYS A 12 6.70 -13.89 -13.72
C LYS A 12 7.03 -15.22 -13.06
N VAL A 13 6.12 -15.70 -12.22
CA VAL A 13 6.25 -16.97 -11.51
C VAL A 13 4.97 -17.78 -11.77
N TYR A 14 5.12 -19.07 -12.09
CA TYR A 14 3.98 -19.94 -12.28
C TYR A 14 3.32 -20.25 -10.94
N ASP A 15 2.02 -19.98 -10.86
CA ASP A 15 1.21 -20.24 -9.67
C ASP A 15 0.41 -21.54 -9.90
N GLU A 16 0.75 -22.57 -9.15
CA GLU A 16 0.12 -23.90 -9.28
C GLU A 16 -1.37 -23.87 -8.92
N PHE A 17 -1.77 -23.00 -7.99
CA PHE A 17 -3.17 -22.90 -7.57
C PHE A 17 -4.03 -22.22 -8.63
N GLN A 18 -3.47 -21.29 -9.38
CA GLN A 18 -4.22 -20.56 -10.39
C GLN A 18 -4.01 -21.13 -11.80
N GLY A 19 -2.97 -21.92 -12.00
CA GLY A 19 -2.70 -22.56 -13.28
C GLY A 19 -2.12 -21.63 -14.34
N PHE A 20 -1.62 -20.44 -13.96
CA PHE A 20 -0.99 -19.51 -14.89
C PHE A 20 0.12 -18.70 -14.19
N LYS A 21 0.90 -17.96 -14.98
CA LYS A 21 1.98 -17.13 -14.44
C LYS A 21 1.42 -15.84 -13.85
N VAL A 22 1.95 -15.46 -12.70
CA VAL A 22 1.60 -14.21 -12.02
C VAL A 22 2.84 -13.34 -11.85
N ASP A 23 2.65 -12.02 -11.78
CA ASP A 23 3.74 -11.08 -11.52
C ASP A 23 4.00 -11.03 -10.02
N VAL A 24 5.25 -11.28 -9.63
CA VAL A 24 5.70 -11.23 -8.24
C VAL A 24 6.69 -10.09 -8.09
N PRO A 25 6.51 -9.21 -7.08
CA PRO A 25 7.44 -8.09 -6.89
C PRO A 25 8.81 -8.58 -6.45
N VAL A 26 9.85 -7.93 -6.94
CA VAL A 26 11.22 -8.10 -6.50
C VAL A 26 11.65 -6.79 -5.87
N PHE A 27 11.68 -6.76 -4.54
CA PHE A 27 12.03 -5.55 -3.80
C PHE A 27 13.54 -5.34 -3.83
N SER A 28 13.96 -4.10 -4.17
CA SER A 28 15.37 -3.73 -4.09
C SER A 28 15.83 -3.65 -2.63
N GLU A 29 17.14 -3.64 -2.40
CA GLU A 29 17.68 -3.46 -1.06
C GLU A 29 17.24 -2.12 -0.46
N ALA A 30 17.10 -1.10 -1.29
CA ALA A 30 16.62 0.21 -0.84
C ALA A 30 15.21 0.16 -0.27
N VAL A 31 14.36 -0.75 -0.78
CA VAL A 31 13.01 -0.96 -0.28
C VAL A 31 13.00 -1.95 0.89
N ARG A 32 13.74 -3.03 0.79
CA ARG A 32 13.78 -4.07 1.85
C ARG A 32 14.23 -3.54 3.19
N LYS A 33 15.07 -2.52 3.22
CA LYS A 33 15.53 -1.92 4.48
C LYS A 33 14.40 -1.29 5.29
N TYR A 34 13.26 -0.99 4.68
CA TYR A 34 12.11 -0.42 5.37
C TYR A 34 11.15 -1.48 5.91
N ASP A 35 11.31 -2.75 5.53
CA ASP A 35 10.45 -3.82 6.00
C ASP A 35 10.54 -3.99 7.52
N GLY A 36 9.39 -3.94 8.18
CA GLY A 36 9.33 -4.01 9.63
C GLY A 36 9.72 -2.73 10.36
N LYS A 37 9.94 -1.64 9.66
CA LYS A 37 10.32 -0.35 10.25
C LYS A 37 9.18 0.65 10.20
N GLU A 38 9.16 1.55 11.16
CA GLU A 38 8.21 2.64 11.18
C GLU A 38 8.58 3.66 10.11
N ILE A 39 7.60 4.02 9.29
CA ILE A 39 7.75 5.05 8.26
C ILE A 39 6.65 6.10 8.40
N VAL A 40 6.88 7.26 7.80
CA VAL A 40 5.90 8.33 7.68
C VAL A 40 5.69 8.56 6.19
N ILE A 41 4.43 8.53 5.77
CA ILE A 41 4.10 8.63 4.36
C ILE A 41 2.86 9.50 4.17
N ARG A 42 2.89 10.33 3.12
CA ARG A 42 1.76 11.19 2.74
C ARG A 42 1.04 10.58 1.56
N GLY A 43 -0.29 10.57 1.61
CA GLY A 43 -1.08 10.04 0.50
C GLY A 43 -2.55 10.36 0.64
N TYR A 44 -3.36 9.75 -0.22
CA TYR A 44 -4.80 9.95 -0.30
C TYR A 44 -5.52 8.69 0.13
N ILE A 45 -6.55 8.84 0.97
CA ILE A 45 -7.36 7.71 1.45
C ILE A 45 -8.26 7.21 0.32
N VAL A 46 -8.23 5.90 0.09
CA VAL A 46 -9.21 5.19 -0.74
C VAL A 46 -10.00 4.31 0.21
N PRO A 47 -11.27 4.62 0.48
CA PRO A 47 -12.03 3.91 1.51
C PRO A 47 -12.34 2.48 1.10
N SER A 48 -12.24 1.55 2.06
CA SER A 48 -12.60 0.15 1.88
C SER A 48 -13.79 -0.28 2.72
N GLN A 49 -14.14 0.51 3.76
CA GLN A 49 -15.20 0.20 4.71
C GLN A 49 -16.30 1.27 4.78
N GLY A 50 -16.31 2.22 3.84
CA GLY A 50 -17.17 3.39 3.90
C GLY A 50 -16.38 4.63 4.26
N TYR A 51 -17.05 5.71 4.68
CA TYR A 51 -16.40 7.00 4.87
C TYR A 51 -16.13 7.36 6.33
N GLU A 52 -16.76 6.69 7.27
CA GLU A 52 -16.62 7.00 8.70
C GLU A 52 -16.09 5.80 9.46
N GLY A 53 -15.30 6.07 10.50
CA GLY A 53 -14.86 5.05 11.44
C GLY A 53 -14.02 3.94 10.85
N GLN A 54 -13.15 4.23 9.91
CA GLN A 54 -12.35 3.23 9.24
C GLN A 54 -11.12 2.83 10.06
N THR A 55 -10.91 1.53 10.23
CA THR A 55 -9.67 0.96 10.78
C THR A 55 -8.85 0.27 9.70
N GLU A 56 -9.41 0.12 8.51
CA GLU A 56 -8.73 -0.40 7.32
C GLU A 56 -9.09 0.49 6.13
N PHE A 57 -8.10 0.89 5.38
CA PHE A 57 -8.30 1.63 4.12
C PHE A 57 -7.08 1.45 3.25
N PHE A 58 -7.15 1.95 2.02
CA PHE A 58 -6.00 2.00 1.13
C PHE A 58 -5.45 3.40 1.12
N LEU A 59 -4.12 3.54 1.09
CA LEU A 59 -3.44 4.82 0.93
C LEU A 59 -2.79 4.85 -0.45
N SER A 60 -3.14 5.84 -1.25
CA SER A 60 -2.65 6.01 -2.61
C SER A 60 -1.70 7.20 -2.71
N ALA A 61 -0.66 7.07 -3.55
CA ALA A 61 0.22 8.19 -3.88
C ALA A 61 -0.49 9.27 -4.68
N TYR A 62 -1.60 8.93 -5.34
CA TYR A 62 -2.37 9.82 -6.23
C TYR A 62 -3.80 9.98 -5.74
N PRO A 63 -4.48 11.09 -6.10
CA PRO A 63 -5.89 11.27 -5.79
C PRO A 63 -6.75 10.11 -6.32
N TYR A 64 -7.93 9.92 -5.73
CA TYR A 64 -8.80 8.79 -5.99
C TYR A 64 -9.03 8.49 -7.47
N ASN A 65 -9.24 9.53 -8.28
CA ASN A 65 -9.51 9.37 -9.72
C ASN A 65 -8.27 8.97 -10.53
N MET A 66 -7.10 8.90 -9.92
CA MET A 66 -5.84 8.51 -10.55
C MET A 66 -5.19 7.31 -9.87
N CYS A 67 -5.91 6.63 -8.98
CA CYS A 67 -5.38 5.54 -8.16
C CYS A 67 -5.21 4.24 -8.95
N PHE A 68 -4.52 3.27 -8.34
CA PHE A 68 -4.30 1.95 -8.91
C PHE A 68 -5.61 1.25 -9.32
N PHE A 69 -6.62 1.28 -8.44
CA PHE A 69 -7.90 0.64 -8.71
C PHE A 69 -8.69 1.28 -9.84
N CYS A 70 -8.33 2.50 -10.21
CA CYS A 70 -8.94 3.22 -11.34
C CYS A 70 -8.18 2.99 -12.64
N GLY A 71 -7.10 2.18 -12.61
CA GLY A 71 -6.27 1.90 -13.76
C GLY A 71 -5.26 3.00 -14.10
N GLY A 72 -5.10 4.01 -13.24
CA GLY A 72 -4.24 5.16 -13.50
C GLY A 72 -2.81 5.05 -13.00
N ALA A 73 -2.47 4.00 -12.22
CA ALA A 73 -1.15 3.89 -11.61
C ALA A 73 -0.80 2.43 -11.33
N GLY A 74 0.47 2.14 -11.08
CA GLY A 74 0.94 0.79 -10.79
C GLY A 74 0.75 0.38 -9.33
N PRO A 75 0.96 -0.91 -9.01
CA PRO A 75 0.75 -1.44 -7.67
C PRO A 75 1.72 -0.89 -6.61
N GLU A 76 2.82 -0.29 -7.01
CA GLU A 76 3.77 0.37 -6.11
C GLU A 76 3.27 1.71 -5.61
N THR A 77 2.11 2.18 -6.07
CA THR A 77 1.54 3.48 -5.72
C THR A 77 0.39 3.38 -4.71
N ILE A 78 0.14 2.21 -4.17
CA ILE A 78 -0.95 1.99 -3.23
C ILE A 78 -0.53 0.99 -2.15
N MET A 79 -1.05 1.17 -0.94
CA MET A 79 -0.81 0.25 0.17
C MET A 79 -2.07 0.02 0.99
N GLU A 80 -2.13 -1.13 1.67
CA GLU A 80 -3.14 -1.41 2.67
C GLU A 80 -2.71 -0.75 3.97
N VAL A 81 -3.64 -0.09 4.67
CA VAL A 81 -3.35 0.57 5.94
C VAL A 81 -4.28 0.03 7.01
N TYR A 82 -3.70 -0.38 8.13
CA TYR A 82 -4.40 -0.88 9.31
C TYR A 82 -4.09 0.05 10.48
N THR A 83 -5.11 0.71 11.01
CA THR A 83 -4.94 1.76 12.02
C THR A 83 -5.32 1.26 13.41
N LYS A 84 -4.72 1.89 14.43
CA LYS A 84 -5.04 1.63 15.83
C LYS A 84 -6.38 2.23 16.22
N GLU A 85 -6.72 3.38 15.65
CA GLU A 85 -7.95 4.12 15.93
C GLU A 85 -8.71 4.35 14.63
N GLU A 86 -10.01 4.58 14.76
CA GLU A 86 -10.85 4.88 13.62
C GLU A 86 -10.45 6.22 12.98
N ILE A 87 -10.45 6.26 11.66
CA ILE A 87 -10.11 7.45 10.87
C ILE A 87 -11.25 7.70 9.89
N ASP A 88 -11.69 8.96 9.83
CA ASP A 88 -12.72 9.36 8.89
C ASP A 88 -12.11 9.70 7.54
N TYR A 89 -12.86 9.42 6.48
CA TYR A 89 -12.44 9.74 5.13
C TYR A 89 -12.31 11.25 4.92
N THR A 90 -11.26 11.64 4.19
CA THR A 90 -11.11 12.99 3.64
C THR A 90 -10.53 12.88 2.23
N ALA A 91 -10.95 13.77 1.34
CA ALA A 91 -10.41 13.83 -0.02
C ALA A 91 -9.05 14.51 -0.07
N GLU A 92 -8.65 15.18 1.01
CA GLU A 92 -7.34 15.82 1.11
C GLU A 92 -6.25 14.80 1.44
N ALA A 93 -5.01 15.12 1.07
CA ALA A 93 -3.88 14.29 1.42
C ALA A 93 -3.70 14.25 2.94
N VAL A 94 -3.35 13.07 3.46
CA VAL A 94 -3.08 12.86 4.88
C VAL A 94 -1.65 12.34 5.05
N ILE A 95 -1.12 12.52 6.25
CA ILE A 95 0.19 11.97 6.64
C ILE A 95 -0.06 10.86 7.64
N VAL A 96 0.47 9.68 7.36
CA VAL A 96 0.26 8.48 8.17
C VAL A 96 1.61 7.93 8.61
N LYS A 97 1.68 7.51 9.86
CA LYS A 97 2.86 6.84 10.42
C LYS A 97 2.49 5.41 10.79
N GLY A 98 3.32 4.45 10.45
CA GLY A 98 3.09 3.06 10.78
C GLY A 98 4.26 2.18 10.40
N VAL A 99 4.12 0.88 10.64
CA VAL A 99 5.15 -0.12 10.35
C VAL A 99 4.92 -0.70 8.95
N LEU A 100 5.91 -0.53 8.08
CA LEU A 100 5.82 -1.04 6.70
C LEU A 100 6.04 -2.55 6.67
N ARG A 101 5.19 -3.26 5.93
CA ARG A 101 5.35 -4.69 5.63
C ARG A 101 5.38 -4.88 4.12
N LEU A 102 6.33 -5.67 3.65
CA LEU A 102 6.46 -6.05 2.25
C LEU A 102 5.78 -7.40 2.02
N ASN A 103 5.06 -7.52 0.92
CA ASN A 103 4.39 -8.76 0.55
C ASN A 103 4.81 -9.19 -0.85
N ASP A 104 5.53 -10.29 -0.96
CA ASP A 104 5.92 -10.90 -2.23
C ASP A 104 5.40 -12.35 -2.37
N SER A 105 4.56 -12.81 -1.45
CA SER A 105 4.11 -14.19 -1.39
C SER A 105 2.60 -14.39 -1.55
N ASP A 106 1.78 -13.41 -1.20
CA ASP A 106 0.32 -13.50 -1.29
C ASP A 106 -0.19 -12.57 -2.39
N ILE A 107 -0.53 -13.16 -3.54
CA ILE A 107 -0.99 -12.41 -4.71
C ILE A 107 -2.39 -11.83 -4.55
N ASN A 108 -3.12 -12.24 -3.52
CA ASN A 108 -4.47 -11.72 -3.23
C ASN A 108 -4.43 -10.45 -2.38
N ARG A 109 -3.23 -10.00 -1.98
CA ARG A 109 -3.03 -8.80 -1.20
C ARG A 109 -2.09 -7.84 -1.93
N LEU A 110 -2.16 -6.56 -1.55
CA LEU A 110 -1.26 -5.56 -2.10
C LEU A 110 0.18 -5.84 -1.67
N ILE A 111 1.14 -5.33 -2.44
CA ILE A 111 2.56 -5.58 -2.17
C ILE A 111 3.09 -4.78 -0.98
N TYR A 112 2.39 -3.73 -0.57
CA TYR A 112 2.73 -2.93 0.61
C TYR A 112 1.57 -2.91 1.59
N ALA A 113 1.89 -2.98 2.88
CA ALA A 113 0.95 -2.77 3.97
C ALA A 113 1.59 -1.89 5.04
N LEU A 114 0.79 -1.11 5.73
CA LEU A 114 1.20 -0.28 6.85
C LEU A 114 0.39 -0.71 8.06
N GLU A 115 1.07 -1.24 9.09
CA GLU A 115 0.45 -1.76 10.30
C GLU A 115 0.64 -0.81 11.47
N ASP A 116 -0.24 -0.90 12.46
CA ASP A 116 -0.21 -0.04 13.64
C ASP A 116 -0.16 1.45 13.27
N ALA A 117 -0.92 1.81 12.24
CA ALA A 117 -0.85 3.14 11.66
C ALA A 117 -1.66 4.16 12.45
N GLU A 118 -1.23 5.41 12.36
CA GLU A 118 -1.93 6.56 12.94
C GLU A 118 -1.72 7.79 12.09
N LEU A 119 -2.67 8.72 12.14
CA LEU A 119 -2.51 10.01 11.47
C LEU A 119 -1.48 10.85 12.21
N VAL A 120 -0.67 11.56 11.45
CA VAL A 120 0.31 12.53 11.96
C VAL A 120 -0.25 13.93 11.70
N GLU A 121 -0.38 14.68 12.75
CA GLU A 121 -0.85 16.07 12.65
C GLU A 121 0.29 17.03 12.37
#